data_e88e817a1d70f609c3f6c7b379658131
#
_entry.id   e88e817a1d70f609c3f6c7b379658131
#
_cell.length_a   1.000
_cell.length_b   1.000
_cell.length_c   1.000
_cell.angle_alpha   90.00
_cell.angle_beta   90.00
_cell.angle_gamma   90.00
#
_symmetry.space_group_name_H-M   'P 1'
#
loop_
_entity.id
_entity.type
_entity.pdbx_description
1 polymer ?
#
loop_
_entity_poly.entity_id
_entity_poly.type
_entity_poly.pdbx_seq_one_letter_code
_entity_poly.pdbx_strand_id
1 'polypeptide(L)'
;MTLSKDFLISNLVAGGYLKTPRIIEAFKRIDRADFVPENLKDEAYIDAPLPIGEGQTISQPLTVAFMLELLEPDQGDMILDVGSGSGWTTALLAEIVSSSSVIPSEARNLNGKQEDSSFRRGGTQNDKCAGRVFAIERVPELCEFGKKNVAKYNFIASGRVEMVCGDGTKGWSDKNIIFDKILAGASGKKLPEAWKKQLKIGGRIVVPLEHSIWLFIKKSEDDFEEVEYPGFVFVPLIEE
;
A
#
# COMPACT_ATOMS: atom_id res chain seq x y z
N MET A 1 19.05 -1.53 23.34
CA MET A 1 17.85 -2.37 23.06
C MET A 1 17.75 -2.45 21.56
N THR A 2 17.91 -3.62 20.96
CA THR A 2 17.77 -3.77 19.50
C THR A 2 16.28 -3.61 19.17
N LEU A 3 15.93 -2.61 18.36
CA LEU A 3 14.56 -2.45 17.90
C LEU A 3 14.24 -3.63 16.97
N SER A 4 13.12 -4.30 17.21
CA SER A 4 12.65 -5.41 16.38
C SER A 4 11.39 -5.01 15.62
N LYS A 5 11.09 -5.74 14.55
CA LYS A 5 9.84 -5.58 13.78
C LYS A 5 8.61 -5.68 14.68
N ASP A 6 8.56 -6.68 15.56
CA ASP A 6 7.43 -6.89 16.46
C ASP A 6 7.25 -5.75 17.46
N PHE A 7 8.36 -5.18 17.95
CA PHE A 7 8.32 -4.02 18.85
C PHE A 7 7.76 -2.78 18.11
N LEU A 8 8.25 -2.51 16.89
CA LEU A 8 7.73 -1.42 16.06
C LEU A 8 6.22 -1.57 15.83
N ILE A 9 5.77 -2.75 15.36
CA ILE A 9 4.35 -3.02 15.09
C ILE A 9 3.52 -2.86 16.37
N SER A 10 3.98 -3.39 17.49
CA SER A 10 3.28 -3.27 18.78
C SER A 10 3.10 -1.81 19.21
N ASN A 11 4.13 -0.97 19.01
CA ASN A 11 4.03 0.45 19.32
C ASN A 11 3.05 1.19 18.40
N LEU A 12 3.05 0.87 17.10
CA LEU A 12 2.10 1.47 16.14
C LEU A 12 0.65 1.08 16.47
N VAL A 13 0.42 -0.16 16.91
CA VAL A 13 -0.90 -0.64 17.36
C VAL A 13 -1.30 0.04 18.66
N ALA A 14 -0.41 0.08 19.66
CA ALA A 14 -0.67 0.71 20.95
C ALA A 14 -0.91 2.22 20.82
N GLY A 15 -0.21 2.88 19.89
CA GLY A 15 -0.40 4.28 19.55
C GLY A 15 -1.66 4.58 18.73
N GLY A 16 -2.37 3.55 18.28
CA GLY A 16 -3.58 3.70 17.47
C GLY A 16 -3.32 4.14 16.02
N TYR A 17 -2.09 3.95 15.52
CA TYR A 17 -1.71 4.22 14.13
C TYR A 17 -1.91 3.02 13.21
N LEU A 18 -1.87 1.80 13.77
CA LEU A 18 -2.25 0.56 13.09
C LEU A 18 -3.46 -0.03 13.81
N LYS A 19 -4.58 -0.22 13.10
CA LYS A 19 -5.88 -0.66 13.66
C LYS A 19 -6.47 -1.81 12.86
N THR A 20 -6.40 -1.73 11.55
CA THR A 20 -7.05 -2.66 10.64
C THR A 20 -6.28 -3.97 10.57
N PRO A 21 -6.89 -5.13 10.92
CA PRO A 21 -6.17 -6.41 11.03
C PRO A 21 -5.37 -6.78 9.77
N ARG A 22 -5.92 -6.54 8.55
CA ARG A 22 -5.22 -6.84 7.30
C ARG A 22 -3.98 -5.99 7.08
N ILE A 23 -4.00 -4.71 7.52
CA ILE A 23 -2.84 -3.82 7.44
C ILE A 23 -1.79 -4.28 8.45
N ILE A 24 -2.18 -4.63 9.67
CA ILE A 24 -1.28 -5.21 10.69
C ILE A 24 -0.60 -6.48 10.16
N GLU A 25 -1.36 -7.39 9.55
CA GLU A 25 -0.80 -8.62 8.98
C GLU A 25 0.17 -8.34 7.82
N ALA A 26 -0.09 -7.35 6.98
CA ALA A 26 0.84 -6.93 5.94
C ALA A 26 2.16 -6.42 6.55
N PHE A 27 2.13 -5.60 7.59
CA PHE A 27 3.34 -5.15 8.31
C PHE A 27 4.13 -6.31 8.93
N LYS A 28 3.45 -7.37 9.40
CA LYS A 28 4.12 -8.57 9.92
C LYS A 28 4.78 -9.38 8.83
N ARG A 29 4.13 -9.53 7.66
CA ARG A 29 4.63 -10.37 6.57
C ARG A 29 5.69 -9.70 5.73
N ILE A 30 5.53 -8.41 5.46
CA ILE A 30 6.48 -7.63 4.65
C ILE A 30 7.53 -7.02 5.56
N ASP A 31 8.78 -7.43 5.36
CA ASP A 31 9.88 -6.99 6.21
C ASP A 31 10.51 -5.70 5.68
N ARG A 32 10.45 -4.60 6.45
CA ARG A 32 11.02 -3.31 6.05
C ARG A 32 12.53 -3.39 5.80
N ALA A 33 13.24 -4.30 6.46
CA ALA A 33 14.67 -4.53 6.25
C ALA A 33 15.01 -4.97 4.82
N ASP A 34 14.05 -5.55 4.08
CA ASP A 34 14.24 -5.91 2.68
C ASP A 34 14.19 -4.72 1.72
N PHE A 35 13.76 -3.54 2.20
CA PHE A 35 13.51 -2.33 1.40
C PHE A 35 14.43 -1.17 1.75
N VAL A 36 15.45 -1.40 2.57
CA VAL A 36 16.50 -0.45 2.90
C VAL A 36 17.85 -0.90 2.32
N PRO A 37 18.81 0.02 2.11
CA PRO A 37 20.17 -0.34 1.78
C PRO A 37 20.80 -1.26 2.83
N GLU A 38 21.75 -2.12 2.43
CA GLU A 38 22.37 -3.14 3.29
C GLU A 38 22.95 -2.56 4.59
N ASN A 39 23.60 -1.40 4.50
CA ASN A 39 24.21 -0.70 5.62
C ASN A 39 23.21 -0.07 6.61
N LEU A 40 21.89 -0.08 6.30
CA LEU A 40 20.82 0.47 7.13
C LEU A 40 19.86 -0.59 7.67
N LYS A 41 20.14 -1.87 7.44
CA LYS A 41 19.26 -2.96 7.88
C LYS A 41 19.06 -3.00 9.40
N ASP A 42 20.07 -2.67 10.17
CA ASP A 42 20.00 -2.62 11.65
C ASP A 42 19.09 -1.47 12.13
N GLU A 43 18.86 -0.46 11.28
CA GLU A 43 17.98 0.69 11.56
C GLU A 43 16.56 0.50 10.98
N ALA A 44 16.32 -0.57 10.26
CA ALA A 44 15.06 -0.77 9.53
C ALA A 44 13.79 -0.67 10.40
N TYR A 45 13.90 -0.93 11.71
CA TYR A 45 12.77 -0.91 12.65
C TYR A 45 12.69 0.35 13.51
N ILE A 46 13.53 1.36 13.23
CA ILE A 46 13.39 2.70 13.80
C ILE A 46 12.16 3.36 13.16
N ASP A 47 11.31 3.98 13.98
CA ASP A 47 10.16 4.75 13.47
C ASP A 47 10.59 6.13 12.97
N ALA A 48 11.38 6.12 11.90
CA ALA A 48 11.91 7.30 11.22
C ALA A 48 12.07 7.01 9.71
N PRO A 49 12.09 8.04 8.85
CA PRO A 49 12.49 7.89 7.46
C PRO A 49 13.98 7.51 7.39
N LEU A 50 14.36 6.67 6.42
CA LEU A 50 15.75 6.28 6.17
C LEU A 50 16.13 6.58 4.72
N PRO A 51 17.37 6.99 4.44
CA PRO A 51 17.82 7.26 3.08
C PRO A 51 17.88 5.98 2.23
N ILE A 52 17.44 6.09 0.97
CA ILE A 52 17.47 5.00 -0.01
C ILE A 52 18.27 5.34 -1.27
N GLY A 53 19.00 6.44 -1.25
CA GLY A 53 19.72 6.97 -2.41
C GLY A 53 18.97 8.08 -3.11
N GLU A 54 19.61 8.73 -4.07
CA GLU A 54 19.04 9.77 -4.95
C GLU A 54 18.34 10.92 -4.20
N GLY A 55 18.76 11.21 -2.95
CA GLY A 55 18.13 12.20 -2.09
C GLY A 55 16.74 11.80 -1.59
N GLN A 56 16.33 10.55 -1.79
CA GLN A 56 15.03 10.03 -1.39
C GLN A 56 15.10 9.17 -0.14
N THR A 57 13.95 8.92 0.48
CA THR A 57 13.84 8.13 1.71
C THR A 57 12.75 7.07 1.61
N ILE A 58 12.94 5.93 2.27
CA ILE A 58 11.81 5.10 2.68
C ILE A 58 11.09 5.80 3.83
N SER A 59 9.78 5.96 3.71
CA SER A 59 8.97 6.72 4.67
C SER A 59 8.99 6.12 6.08
N GLN A 60 8.76 6.98 7.08
CA GLN A 60 8.58 6.60 8.48
C GLN A 60 7.44 5.57 8.61
N PRO A 61 7.63 4.48 9.35
CA PRO A 61 6.59 3.47 9.55
C PRO A 61 5.25 4.00 10.04
N LEU A 62 5.25 4.91 11.01
CA LEU A 62 4.04 5.57 11.50
C LEU A 62 3.30 6.29 10.36
N THR A 63 4.02 7.02 9.52
CA THR A 63 3.43 7.75 8.40
C THR A 63 2.78 6.80 7.38
N VAL A 64 3.48 5.70 7.04
CA VAL A 64 2.93 4.68 6.13
C VAL A 64 1.69 4.01 6.73
N ALA A 65 1.73 3.64 8.02
CA ALA A 65 0.60 3.07 8.73
C ALA A 65 -0.62 4.01 8.68
N PHE A 66 -0.41 5.28 9.01
CA PHE A 66 -1.44 6.32 8.99
C PHE A 66 -2.06 6.48 7.59
N MET A 67 -1.23 6.56 6.55
CA MET A 67 -1.70 6.69 5.17
C MET A 67 -2.49 5.46 4.70
N LEU A 68 -2.07 4.25 5.07
CA LEU A 68 -2.78 3.02 4.72
C LEU A 68 -4.13 2.92 5.45
N GLU A 69 -4.21 3.35 6.71
CA GLU A 69 -5.49 3.40 7.44
C GLU A 69 -6.48 4.41 6.81
N LEU A 70 -6.00 5.55 6.28
CA LEU A 70 -6.82 6.50 5.54
C LEU A 70 -7.26 5.96 4.18
N LEU A 71 -6.38 5.24 3.49
CA LEU A 71 -6.63 4.67 2.18
C LEU A 71 -7.69 3.56 2.24
N GLU A 72 -7.72 2.80 3.35
CA GLU A 72 -8.60 1.64 3.54
C GLU A 72 -8.50 0.63 2.38
N PRO A 73 -7.30 0.10 2.07
CA PRO A 73 -7.16 -0.88 1.00
C PRO A 73 -7.85 -2.19 1.38
N ASP A 74 -8.53 -2.81 0.39
CA ASP A 74 -9.23 -4.08 0.59
C ASP A 74 -8.78 -5.15 -0.40
N GLN A 75 -9.13 -6.39 -0.10
CA GLN A 75 -8.91 -7.52 -0.99
C GLN A 75 -9.62 -7.29 -2.34
N GLY A 76 -8.91 -7.50 -3.42
CA GLY A 76 -9.43 -7.34 -4.77
C GLY A 76 -9.33 -5.92 -5.32
N ASP A 77 -8.84 -4.94 -4.55
CA ASP A 77 -8.67 -3.57 -5.01
C ASP A 77 -7.62 -3.47 -6.13
N MET A 78 -7.88 -2.58 -7.07
CA MET A 78 -6.92 -2.08 -8.06
C MET A 78 -6.31 -0.78 -7.50
N ILE A 79 -5.02 -0.78 -7.20
CA ILE A 79 -4.38 0.35 -6.53
C ILE A 79 -3.26 0.94 -7.38
N LEU A 80 -3.20 2.27 -7.48
CA LEU A 80 -2.06 3.00 -8.01
C LEU A 80 -1.19 3.53 -6.86
N ASP A 81 0.10 3.18 -6.87
CA ASP A 81 1.13 3.65 -5.94
C ASP A 81 2.11 4.56 -6.67
N VAL A 82 2.11 5.84 -6.36
CA VAL A 82 2.92 6.87 -7.03
C VAL A 82 4.09 7.29 -6.15
N GLY A 83 5.30 7.23 -6.72
CA GLY A 83 6.54 7.45 -5.97
C GLY A 83 6.85 6.25 -5.09
N SER A 84 6.87 5.07 -5.70
CA SER A 84 7.04 3.79 -4.97
C SER A 84 8.40 3.62 -4.27
N GLY A 85 9.42 4.40 -4.68
CA GLY A 85 10.73 4.44 -4.06
C GLY A 85 11.36 3.06 -3.89
N SER A 86 11.58 2.65 -2.64
CA SER A 86 12.12 1.32 -2.31
C SER A 86 11.17 0.15 -2.61
N GLY A 87 9.88 0.41 -2.88
CA GLY A 87 8.84 -0.59 -3.11
C GLY A 87 8.18 -1.13 -1.84
N TRP A 88 8.49 -0.60 -0.64
CA TRP A 88 7.93 -1.11 0.61
C TRP A 88 6.42 -0.93 0.69
N THR A 89 5.92 0.26 0.42
CA THR A 89 4.47 0.55 0.39
C THR A 89 3.77 -0.28 -0.68
N THR A 90 4.39 -0.40 -1.87
CA THR A 90 3.90 -1.28 -2.95
C THR A 90 3.72 -2.72 -2.47
N ALA A 91 4.70 -3.28 -1.75
CA ALA A 91 4.64 -4.64 -1.24
C ALA A 91 3.58 -4.81 -0.14
N LEU A 92 3.43 -3.83 0.77
CA LEU A 92 2.36 -3.82 1.78
C LEU A 92 0.97 -3.83 1.10
N LEU A 93 0.77 -2.97 0.12
CA LEU A 93 -0.48 -2.92 -0.67
C LEU A 93 -0.73 -4.24 -1.39
N ALA A 94 0.29 -4.81 -2.04
CA ALA A 94 0.18 -6.09 -2.74
C ALA A 94 -0.21 -7.24 -1.82
N GLU A 95 0.34 -7.29 -0.61
CA GLU A 95 -0.04 -8.28 0.40
C GLU A 95 -1.52 -8.10 0.80
N ILE A 96 -1.97 -6.87 1.06
CA ILE A 96 -3.33 -6.56 1.47
C ILE A 96 -4.35 -6.95 0.41
N VAL A 97 -4.14 -6.54 -0.85
CA VAL A 97 -5.11 -6.80 -1.93
C VAL A 97 -5.16 -8.26 -2.35
N SER A 98 -4.12 -9.04 -1.99
CA SER A 98 -3.96 -10.45 -2.35
C SER A 98 -4.47 -11.42 -1.31
N SER A 99 -4.56 -10.99 -0.05
CA SER A 99 -4.88 -11.87 1.08
C SER A 99 -6.27 -12.46 0.93
N SER A 100 -6.36 -13.76 0.66
CA SER A 100 -7.59 -14.50 0.92
C SER A 100 -7.86 -14.42 2.42
N SER A 101 -9.04 -13.96 2.82
CA SER A 101 -9.46 -13.94 4.23
C SER A 101 -9.62 -15.36 4.74
N VAL A 102 -8.51 -16.04 5.04
CA VAL A 102 -8.51 -17.16 5.95
C VAL A 102 -8.41 -16.56 7.35
N ILE A 103 -9.54 -16.14 7.89
CA ILE A 103 -9.66 -16.01 9.33
C ILE A 103 -9.46 -17.42 9.87
N PRO A 104 -8.41 -17.70 10.68
CA PRO A 104 -8.31 -19.00 11.34
C PRO A 104 -9.58 -19.19 12.16
N SER A 105 -10.35 -20.20 11.86
CA SER A 105 -11.57 -20.57 12.59
C SER A 105 -11.21 -21.23 13.91
N GLU A 106 -10.50 -20.55 14.78
CA GLU A 106 -10.29 -20.97 16.18
C GLU A 106 -11.43 -20.57 17.12
N ALA A 107 -12.55 -20.11 16.59
CA ALA A 107 -13.75 -19.81 17.38
C ALA A 107 -14.98 -20.59 16.88
N ARG A 108 -14.82 -21.87 16.53
CA ARG A 108 -15.96 -22.79 16.39
C ARG A 108 -15.49 -24.19 16.76
N ASN A 109 -15.76 -24.57 18.01
CA ASN A 109 -16.54 -25.75 18.34
C ASN A 109 -16.43 -26.11 19.80
N LEU A 110 -17.48 -25.78 20.50
CA LEU A 110 -18.02 -26.64 21.55
C LEU A 110 -19.48 -26.88 21.17
N ASN A 111 -19.73 -27.83 20.28
CA ASN A 111 -20.92 -28.68 20.28
C ASN A 111 -20.85 -29.60 19.07
N GLY A 112 -20.52 -30.85 19.33
CA GLY A 112 -20.48 -31.93 18.36
C GLY A 112 -21.85 -32.27 17.80
N LYS A 113 -21.91 -32.40 16.47
CA LYS A 113 -22.74 -33.42 15.79
C LYS A 113 -22.11 -33.68 14.44
N GLN A 114 -21.73 -34.92 14.23
CA GLN A 114 -21.39 -35.52 12.96
C GLN A 114 -22.60 -35.49 12.07
N GLU A 115 -22.49 -34.95 10.85
CA GLU A 115 -23.38 -35.28 9.75
C GLU A 115 -22.56 -35.49 8.47
N ASP A 116 -23.00 -36.48 7.83
CA ASP A 116 -22.57 -37.36 6.77
C ASP A 116 -22.08 -36.66 5.50
N SER A 117 -21.04 -37.28 4.91
CA SER A 117 -20.44 -36.91 3.65
C SER A 117 -21.24 -37.46 2.50
N SER A 118 -21.96 -36.66 1.73
CA SER A 118 -22.36 -36.99 0.37
C SER A 118 -22.40 -35.79 -0.56
N PHE A 119 -21.41 -35.76 -1.46
CA PHE A 119 -21.49 -35.31 -2.83
C PHE A 119 -22.30 -34.03 -3.15
N ARG A 120 -21.61 -32.88 -3.30
CA ARG A 120 -22.02 -31.93 -4.35
C ARG A 120 -20.81 -31.40 -5.11
N ARG A 121 -20.68 -31.86 -6.36
CA ARG A 121 -19.94 -31.15 -7.41
C ARG A 121 -20.71 -29.88 -7.79
N GLY A 122 -19.98 -28.81 -8.04
CA GLY A 122 -20.50 -27.67 -8.79
C GLY A 122 -20.97 -26.52 -7.90
N GLY A 123 -20.06 -25.66 -7.49
CA GLY A 123 -20.30 -24.33 -7.00
C GLY A 123 -19.11 -23.48 -7.44
N THR A 124 -19.34 -22.63 -8.41
CA THR A 124 -18.41 -21.58 -8.82
C THR A 124 -17.95 -20.82 -7.57
N GLN A 125 -16.75 -21.13 -7.14
CA GLN A 125 -16.03 -20.30 -6.21
C GLN A 125 -15.92 -18.96 -6.92
N ASN A 126 -16.53 -17.91 -6.35
CA ASN A 126 -16.34 -16.54 -6.79
C ASN A 126 -14.83 -16.28 -6.73
N ASP A 127 -14.14 -16.41 -7.86
CA ASP A 127 -12.88 -15.75 -8.12
C ASP A 127 -13.18 -14.23 -8.11
N LYS A 128 -13.25 -13.65 -6.91
CA LYS A 128 -13.02 -12.23 -6.79
C LYS A 128 -11.66 -12.01 -7.42
N CYS A 129 -11.62 -11.30 -8.54
CA CYS A 129 -10.38 -10.98 -9.24
C CYS A 129 -9.34 -10.60 -8.21
N ALA A 130 -8.20 -11.29 -8.24
CA ALA A 130 -7.10 -10.97 -7.32
C ALA A 130 -6.75 -9.49 -7.54
N GLY A 131 -6.70 -8.72 -6.45
CA GLY A 131 -6.34 -7.32 -6.51
C GLY A 131 -4.94 -7.13 -7.08
N ARG A 132 -4.68 -5.97 -7.65
CA ARG A 132 -3.39 -5.63 -8.28
C ARG A 132 -2.91 -4.26 -7.85
N VAL A 133 -1.61 -4.11 -7.76
CA VAL A 133 -0.95 -2.82 -7.51
C VAL A 133 -0.16 -2.40 -8.74
N PHE A 134 -0.36 -1.19 -9.16
CA PHE A 134 0.36 -0.53 -10.24
C PHE A 134 1.24 0.54 -9.62
N ALA A 135 2.55 0.40 -9.73
CA ALA A 135 3.50 1.27 -9.07
C ALA A 135 4.30 2.09 -10.09
N ILE A 136 4.47 3.37 -9.83
CA ILE A 136 5.27 4.27 -10.67
C ILE A 136 6.36 4.89 -9.80
N GLU A 137 7.60 4.81 -10.29
CA GLU A 137 8.74 5.52 -9.71
C GLU A 137 9.44 6.31 -10.80
N ARG A 138 9.75 7.58 -10.52
CA ARG A 138 10.34 8.46 -11.50
C ARG A 138 11.84 8.27 -11.65
N VAL A 139 12.54 8.05 -10.54
CA VAL A 139 13.99 7.90 -10.50
C VAL A 139 14.38 6.50 -10.96
N PRO A 140 15.09 6.35 -12.10
CA PRO A 140 15.36 5.02 -12.66
C PRO A 140 16.09 4.07 -11.69
N GLU A 141 17.05 4.58 -10.94
CA GLU A 141 17.82 3.82 -9.96
C GLU A 141 16.93 3.26 -8.84
N LEU A 142 15.99 4.09 -8.34
CA LEU A 142 15.03 3.69 -7.33
C LEU A 142 13.95 2.77 -7.89
N CYS A 143 13.52 2.98 -9.14
CA CYS A 143 12.61 2.08 -9.83
C CYS A 143 13.19 0.66 -9.89
N GLU A 144 14.46 0.50 -10.28
CA GLU A 144 15.14 -0.79 -10.31
C GLU A 144 15.38 -1.36 -8.90
N PHE A 145 15.71 -0.52 -7.93
CA PHE A 145 15.85 -0.91 -6.53
C PHE A 145 14.51 -1.44 -5.97
N GLY A 146 13.43 -0.70 -6.17
CA GLY A 146 12.08 -1.09 -5.74
C GLY A 146 11.62 -2.39 -6.40
N LYS A 147 11.82 -2.55 -7.72
CA LYS A 147 11.50 -3.80 -8.44
C LYS A 147 12.22 -5.00 -7.85
N LYS A 148 13.52 -4.88 -7.56
CA LYS A 148 14.31 -5.96 -6.94
C LYS A 148 13.76 -6.34 -5.56
N ASN A 149 13.38 -5.36 -4.75
CA ASN A 149 12.84 -5.60 -3.43
C ASN A 149 11.46 -6.26 -3.48
N VAL A 150 10.54 -5.75 -4.28
CA VAL A 150 9.19 -6.31 -4.45
C VAL A 150 9.23 -7.73 -5.03
N ALA A 151 10.19 -8.02 -5.90
CA ALA A 151 10.38 -9.34 -6.49
C ALA A 151 10.71 -10.42 -5.44
N LYS A 152 11.31 -10.07 -4.30
CA LYS A 152 11.61 -11.02 -3.19
C LYS A 152 10.33 -11.69 -2.67
N TYR A 153 9.18 -11.05 -2.81
CA TYR A 153 7.87 -11.52 -2.37
C TYR A 153 7.03 -12.16 -3.48
N ASN A 154 7.63 -12.41 -4.64
CA ASN A 154 6.96 -13.02 -5.82
C ASN A 154 5.78 -12.20 -6.39
N PHE A 155 5.61 -10.94 -5.98
CA PHE A 155 4.47 -10.13 -6.42
C PHE A 155 4.55 -9.74 -7.90
N ILE A 156 5.75 -9.47 -8.43
CA ILE A 156 5.96 -9.14 -9.85
C ILE A 156 5.73 -10.39 -10.71
N ALA A 157 6.38 -11.51 -10.38
CA ALA A 157 6.27 -12.75 -11.17
C ALA A 157 4.85 -13.34 -11.16
N SER A 158 4.08 -13.13 -10.09
CA SER A 158 2.68 -13.54 -10.02
C SER A 158 1.71 -12.59 -10.73
N GLY A 159 2.19 -11.45 -11.26
CA GLY A 159 1.36 -10.45 -11.91
C GLY A 159 0.51 -9.59 -10.95
N ARG A 160 0.76 -9.67 -9.65
CA ARG A 160 0.06 -8.88 -8.62
C ARG A 160 0.55 -7.45 -8.54
N VAL A 161 1.81 -7.24 -8.88
CA VAL A 161 2.43 -5.92 -8.96
C VAL A 161 2.97 -5.69 -10.37
N GLU A 162 2.64 -4.55 -10.93
CA GLU A 162 3.26 -4.01 -12.13
C GLU A 162 3.98 -2.71 -11.78
N MET A 163 5.30 -2.66 -12.01
CA MET A 163 6.11 -1.47 -11.70
C MET A 163 6.73 -0.89 -12.95
N VAL A 164 6.56 0.41 -13.15
CA VAL A 164 7.13 1.15 -14.28
C VAL A 164 7.96 2.33 -13.80
N CYS A 165 8.97 2.69 -14.62
CA CYS A 165 9.73 3.91 -14.41
C CYS A 165 9.08 5.04 -15.21
N GLY A 166 8.70 6.15 -14.55
CA GLY A 166 8.03 7.25 -15.25
C GLY A 166 7.44 8.32 -14.34
N ASP A 167 6.81 9.29 -14.95
CA ASP A 167 6.14 10.40 -14.29
C ASP A 167 4.73 9.99 -13.83
N GLY A 168 4.59 9.77 -12.51
CA GLY A 168 3.33 9.36 -11.91
C GLY A 168 2.25 10.45 -11.87
N THR A 169 2.61 11.73 -12.08
CA THR A 169 1.62 12.84 -12.13
C THR A 169 0.65 12.70 -13.31
N LYS A 170 1.09 12.02 -14.36
CA LYS A 170 0.28 11.70 -15.55
C LYS A 170 -0.68 10.52 -15.33
N GLY A 171 -0.67 9.91 -14.13
CA GLY A 171 -1.41 8.69 -13.82
C GLY A 171 -0.83 7.47 -14.56
N TRP A 172 -1.56 6.38 -14.57
CA TRP A 172 -1.16 5.18 -15.31
C TRP A 172 -1.31 5.39 -16.82
N SER A 173 -0.41 4.77 -17.61
CA SER A 173 -0.36 4.97 -19.06
C SER A 173 -1.62 4.49 -19.78
N ASP A 174 -2.14 3.32 -19.44
CA ASP A 174 -3.43 2.84 -19.94
C ASP A 174 -4.58 3.55 -19.22
N LYS A 175 -5.21 4.46 -19.94
CA LYS A 175 -6.31 5.30 -19.41
C LYS A 175 -7.62 4.54 -19.22
N ASN A 176 -7.73 3.29 -19.67
CA ASN A 176 -8.89 2.44 -19.41
C ASN A 176 -8.82 1.77 -18.03
N ILE A 177 -7.64 1.76 -17.40
CA ILE A 177 -7.50 1.25 -16.03
C ILE A 177 -8.02 2.31 -15.06
N ILE A 178 -9.00 1.91 -14.26
CA ILE A 178 -9.62 2.73 -13.23
C ILE A 178 -9.34 2.07 -11.87
N PHE A 179 -8.86 2.87 -10.93
CA PHE A 179 -8.39 2.41 -9.63
C PHE A 179 -9.47 2.55 -8.54
N ASP A 180 -9.46 1.62 -7.60
CA ASP A 180 -10.24 1.72 -6.37
C ASP A 180 -9.58 2.72 -5.41
N LYS A 181 -8.23 2.73 -5.40
CA LYS A 181 -7.42 3.54 -4.49
C LYS A 181 -6.20 4.10 -5.22
N ILE A 182 -5.75 5.29 -4.81
CA ILE A 182 -4.48 5.88 -5.25
C ILE A 182 -3.72 6.35 -4.01
N LEU A 183 -2.46 5.97 -3.90
CA LEU A 183 -1.55 6.41 -2.85
C LEU A 183 -0.37 7.14 -3.48
N ALA A 184 0.08 8.23 -2.88
CA ALA A 184 1.30 8.89 -3.29
C ALA A 184 2.30 9.01 -2.14
N GLY A 185 3.57 8.64 -2.39
CA GLY A 185 4.67 8.70 -1.45
C GLY A 185 5.47 10.02 -1.50
N ALA A 186 5.10 10.96 -2.38
CA ALA A 186 5.78 12.24 -2.58
C ALA A 186 4.78 13.40 -2.56
N SER A 187 5.22 14.58 -2.10
CA SER A 187 4.37 15.77 -1.88
C SER A 187 4.23 16.61 -3.15
N GLY A 188 3.00 16.77 -3.62
CA GLY A 188 2.64 17.70 -4.69
C GLY A 188 2.19 19.07 -4.18
N LYS A 189 1.96 20.01 -5.12
CA LYS A 189 1.31 21.30 -4.84
C LYS A 189 -0.21 21.23 -4.96
N LYS A 190 -0.71 20.31 -5.77
CA LYS A 190 -2.12 20.09 -6.04
C LYS A 190 -2.37 18.65 -6.44
N LEU A 191 -3.62 18.21 -6.32
CA LEU A 191 -4.03 16.89 -6.79
C LEU A 191 -4.00 16.82 -8.32
N PRO A 192 -3.25 15.89 -8.94
CA PRO A 192 -3.21 15.75 -10.40
C PRO A 192 -4.56 15.33 -10.99
N GLU A 193 -4.97 16.01 -12.07
CA GLU A 193 -6.24 15.73 -12.77
C GLU A 193 -6.32 14.31 -13.34
N ALA A 194 -5.16 13.74 -13.73
CA ALA A 194 -5.10 12.37 -14.22
C ALA A 194 -5.57 11.35 -13.16
N TRP A 195 -5.26 11.60 -11.88
CA TRP A 195 -5.66 10.71 -10.78
C TRP A 195 -7.16 10.78 -10.51
N LYS A 196 -7.76 11.98 -10.56
CA LYS A 196 -9.21 12.17 -10.44
C LYS A 196 -9.98 11.39 -11.49
N LYS A 197 -9.48 11.40 -12.75
CA LYS A 197 -10.08 10.70 -13.88
C LYS A 197 -9.91 9.17 -13.79
N GLN A 198 -8.82 8.70 -13.21
CA GLN A 198 -8.55 7.26 -13.07
C GLN A 198 -9.05 6.68 -11.73
N LEU A 199 -9.76 7.44 -10.92
CA LEU A 199 -10.34 6.97 -9.68
C LEU A 199 -11.83 6.62 -9.86
N LYS A 200 -12.26 5.48 -9.34
CA LYS A 200 -13.69 5.10 -9.26
C LYS A 200 -14.48 6.05 -8.36
N ILE A 201 -15.77 6.20 -8.61
CA ILE A 201 -16.69 6.80 -7.65
C ILE A 201 -16.70 5.93 -6.39
N GLY A 202 -16.60 6.54 -5.21
CA GLY A 202 -16.36 5.87 -3.93
C GLY A 202 -14.90 5.53 -3.65
N GLY A 203 -14.01 5.71 -4.63
CA GLY A 203 -12.57 5.50 -4.48
C GLY A 203 -11.90 6.56 -3.61
N ARG A 204 -10.68 6.27 -3.16
CA ARG A 204 -9.92 7.14 -2.26
C ARG A 204 -8.55 7.47 -2.84
N ILE A 205 -8.12 8.72 -2.65
CA ILE A 205 -6.74 9.17 -2.86
C ILE A 205 -6.17 9.62 -1.54
N VAL A 206 -5.01 9.09 -1.17
CA VAL A 206 -4.22 9.60 -0.04
C VAL A 206 -2.92 10.14 -0.60
N VAL A 207 -2.69 11.44 -0.42
CA VAL A 207 -1.57 12.15 -1.04
C VAL A 207 -1.04 13.23 -0.12
N PRO A 208 0.27 13.38 0.02
CA PRO A 208 0.86 14.56 0.63
C PRO A 208 0.72 15.76 -0.31
N LEU A 209 0.20 16.87 0.22
CA LEU A 209 0.22 18.17 -0.46
C LEU A 209 0.83 19.19 0.51
N GLU A 210 1.90 19.85 0.08
CA GLU A 210 2.66 20.79 0.91
C GLU A 210 3.12 20.16 2.24
N HIS A 211 2.50 20.52 3.37
CA HIS A 211 2.86 20.06 4.72
C HIS A 211 1.77 19.20 5.38
N SER A 212 0.86 18.66 4.58
CA SER A 212 -0.29 17.89 5.06
C SER A 212 -0.46 16.60 4.28
N ILE A 213 -1.04 15.58 4.91
CA ILE A 213 -1.61 14.44 4.19
C ILE A 213 -3.08 14.78 3.93
N TRP A 214 -3.50 14.61 2.69
CA TRP A 214 -4.86 14.80 2.26
C TRP A 214 -5.52 13.46 1.89
N LEU A 215 -6.74 13.30 2.32
CA LEU A 215 -7.66 12.25 1.88
C LEU A 215 -8.71 12.88 0.97
N PHE A 216 -8.82 12.36 -0.24
CA PHE A 216 -9.88 12.68 -1.19
C PHE A 216 -10.76 11.45 -1.40
N ILE A 217 -12.08 11.58 -1.25
CA ILE A 217 -13.05 10.52 -1.51
C ILE A 217 -13.95 11.00 -2.66
N LYS A 218 -13.89 10.32 -3.81
CA LYS A 218 -14.67 10.69 -4.99
C LYS A 218 -16.17 10.38 -4.78
N LYS A 219 -17.00 11.42 -4.73
CA LYS A 219 -18.47 11.29 -4.56
C LYS A 219 -19.19 11.21 -5.91
N SER A 220 -18.70 11.96 -6.90
CA SER A 220 -19.15 11.92 -8.29
C SER A 220 -17.98 12.25 -9.22
N GLU A 221 -18.22 12.41 -10.53
CA GLU A 221 -17.11 12.69 -11.47
C GLU A 221 -16.31 13.94 -11.11
N ASP A 222 -16.98 15.00 -10.62
CA ASP A 222 -16.35 16.29 -10.34
C ASP A 222 -16.42 16.68 -8.84
N ASP A 223 -16.95 15.80 -7.97
CA ASP A 223 -17.13 16.10 -6.55
C ASP A 223 -16.33 15.16 -5.67
N PHE A 224 -15.56 15.76 -4.74
CA PHE A 224 -14.70 15.06 -3.77
C PHE A 224 -14.97 15.58 -2.35
N GLU A 225 -15.11 14.64 -1.43
CA GLU A 225 -14.94 14.95 -0.02
C GLU A 225 -13.43 15.03 0.26
N GLU A 226 -13.01 16.11 0.90
CA GLU A 226 -11.60 16.41 1.16
C GLU A 226 -11.36 16.54 2.66
N VAL A 227 -10.36 15.84 3.18
CA VAL A 227 -9.97 15.91 4.59
C VAL A 227 -8.48 16.14 4.70
N GLU A 228 -8.09 17.19 5.44
CA GLU A 228 -6.70 17.56 5.66
C GLU A 228 -6.18 17.06 7.01
N TYR A 229 -4.95 16.51 7.00
CA TYR A 229 -4.20 16.08 8.18
C TYR A 229 -2.84 16.80 8.19
N PRO A 230 -2.69 17.92 8.92
CA PRO A 230 -1.48 18.72 8.90
C PRO A 230 -0.33 18.09 9.71
N GLY A 231 0.90 18.58 9.48
CA GLY A 231 2.08 18.23 10.28
C GLY A 231 2.96 17.14 9.69
N PHE A 232 2.89 16.91 8.39
CA PHE A 232 3.71 15.92 7.69
C PHE A 232 4.65 16.59 6.68
N VAL A 233 5.85 16.02 6.53
CA VAL A 233 6.86 16.47 5.56
C VAL A 233 7.26 15.31 4.68
N PHE A 234 7.22 15.52 3.37
CA PHE A 234 7.57 14.53 2.35
C PHE A 234 8.58 15.11 1.36
N VAL A 235 9.26 14.22 0.65
CA VAL A 235 10.04 14.60 -0.54
C VAL A 235 9.11 15.13 -1.63
N PRO A 236 9.58 16.06 -2.48
CA PRO A 236 8.73 16.65 -3.51
C PRO A 236 8.35 15.68 -4.63
N LEU A 237 7.08 15.72 -5.04
CA LEU A 237 6.61 15.13 -6.29
C LEU A 237 7.04 16.07 -7.44
N ILE A 238 7.92 15.59 -8.29
CA ILE A 238 8.47 16.39 -9.39
C ILE A 238 7.61 16.19 -10.63
N GLU A 239 7.06 17.26 -11.17
CA GLU A 239 6.34 17.31 -12.44
C GLU A 239 7.33 17.60 -13.58
N GLU A 240 7.14 16.99 -14.78
CA GLU A 240 7.83 17.34 -16.01
C GLU A 240 7.08 18.43 -16.78
#